data_4f3bbb4a1ccded30bd30211a03854785
#
_entry.id   4f3bbb4a1ccded30bd30211a03854785
#
_cell.length_a   1.000
_cell.length_b   1.000
_cell.length_c   1.000
_cell.angle_alpha   90.00
_cell.angle_beta   90.00
_cell.angle_gamma   90.00
#
_symmetry.space_group_name_H-M   'P 1'
#
loop_
_entity.id
_entity.type
_entity.pdbx_description
1 polymer ?
#
loop_
_entity_poly.entity_id
_entity_poly.type
_entity_poly.pdbx_seq_one_letter_code
_entity_poly.pdbx_strand_id
1 'polypeptide(L)'
;VTQQVPQIPPTEVVLTGVRNFRDVGGLPTADGRRTAFGRLYRSGHLAHATAEDAAFLGGLGLHTIFDFRHSADHRLDGYDIELAGVRNVSIPLSDPADGAEFWRLVGSGNIEQLRSVLSGSKGVDRMIRMYRATIEDRTAEHSRVLHALAEDSVPALMHCAAGKDRAGLSIAVALLAVGVVPEAIEEDYLKSNDLHRRYKVKRSDPSGAGMSPEVLELLDPLFGARPAYLAAAFATIEENWGTTDRYLSEGLKLSPATRERLRERLLDEG
;
A
#
# COMPACT_ATOMS: atom_id res chain seq x y z
N VAL A 1 36.29 20.93 -4.49
CA VAL A 1 34.96 21.42 -4.07
C VAL A 1 33.95 20.82 -5.03
N THR A 2 33.41 19.65 -4.70
CA THR A 2 32.34 18.99 -5.46
C THR A 2 31.04 19.69 -5.09
N GLN A 3 30.46 20.46 -6.01
CA GLN A 3 29.13 21.01 -5.85
C GLN A 3 28.14 19.85 -5.82
N GLN A 4 27.51 19.59 -4.67
CA GLN A 4 26.30 18.80 -4.60
C GLN A 4 25.20 19.53 -5.39
N VAL A 5 24.81 18.95 -6.51
CA VAL A 5 23.61 19.38 -7.23
C VAL A 5 22.42 19.16 -6.27
N PRO A 6 21.61 20.19 -5.98
CA PRO A 6 20.42 20.00 -5.17
C PRO A 6 19.54 18.97 -5.89
N GLN A 7 19.29 17.81 -5.26
CA GLN A 7 18.28 16.89 -5.73
C GLN A 7 16.94 17.59 -5.56
N ILE A 8 16.42 18.13 -6.65
CA ILE A 8 15.01 18.55 -6.73
C ILE A 8 14.21 17.28 -6.45
N PRO A 9 13.32 17.28 -5.42
CA PRO A 9 12.46 16.14 -5.21
C PRO A 9 11.77 15.82 -6.54
N PRO A 10 11.71 14.55 -6.96
CA PRO A 10 11.07 14.20 -8.21
C PRO A 10 9.65 14.77 -8.16
N THR A 11 9.35 15.72 -9.07
CA THR A 11 8.00 16.20 -9.32
C THR A 11 7.11 14.98 -9.38
N GLU A 12 6.00 15.02 -8.68
CA GLU A 12 5.08 13.91 -8.54
C GLU A 12 4.74 13.30 -9.90
N VAL A 13 5.26 12.09 -10.16
CA VAL A 13 5.12 11.44 -11.44
C VAL A 13 3.76 10.74 -11.48
N VAL A 14 2.93 11.12 -12.44
CA VAL A 14 1.64 10.46 -12.72
C VAL A 14 1.85 9.48 -13.87
N LEU A 15 1.77 8.18 -13.57
CA LEU A 15 1.83 7.12 -14.56
C LEU A 15 0.46 6.92 -15.23
N THR A 16 0.46 6.50 -16.49
CA THR A 16 -0.77 6.36 -17.28
C THR A 16 -1.56 5.11 -16.90
N GLY A 17 -0.88 3.96 -16.83
CA GLY A 17 -1.50 2.66 -16.54
C GLY A 17 -1.33 2.20 -15.09
N VAL A 18 -0.51 2.87 -14.28
CA VAL A 18 -0.26 2.54 -12.89
C VAL A 18 -0.79 3.63 -11.97
N ARG A 19 -1.75 3.29 -11.14
CA ARG A 19 -2.36 4.24 -10.20
C ARG A 19 -1.59 4.33 -8.90
N ASN A 20 -1.76 5.44 -8.20
CA ASN A 20 -1.28 5.66 -6.82
C ASN A 20 0.25 5.48 -6.66
N PHE A 21 1.00 5.59 -7.76
CA PHE A 21 2.47 5.51 -7.72
C PHE A 21 3.06 6.72 -7.01
N ARG A 22 3.99 6.49 -6.09
CA ARG A 22 4.85 7.52 -5.48
C ARG A 22 6.04 6.94 -4.74
N ASP A 23 7.06 7.77 -4.59
CA ASP A 23 8.16 7.60 -3.64
C ASP A 23 7.68 7.93 -2.22
N VAL A 24 8.14 7.19 -1.23
CA VAL A 24 7.82 7.38 0.19
C VAL A 24 8.95 8.08 0.94
N GLY A 25 9.86 8.74 0.21
CA GLY A 25 10.96 9.53 0.75
C GLY A 25 10.51 10.86 1.34
N GLY A 26 11.36 11.44 2.18
CA GLY A 26 11.18 12.78 2.77
C GLY A 26 10.32 12.84 4.04
N LEU A 27 9.78 11.71 4.54
CA LEU A 27 8.93 11.67 5.72
C LEU A 27 9.76 11.78 7.01
N PRO A 28 9.36 12.65 7.97
CA PRO A 28 10.14 12.87 9.18
C PRO A 28 10.04 11.72 10.17
N THR A 29 11.16 11.40 10.81
CA THR A 29 11.24 10.48 11.95
C THR A 29 11.26 11.23 13.28
N ALA A 30 10.93 10.55 14.37
CA ALA A 30 10.95 11.12 15.72
C ALA A 30 12.35 11.58 16.19
N ASP A 31 13.43 11.02 15.62
CA ASP A 31 14.82 11.40 15.93
C ASP A 31 15.39 12.49 15.00
N GLY A 32 14.56 13.08 14.13
CA GLY A 32 14.93 14.21 13.26
C GLY A 32 15.49 13.84 11.89
N ARG A 33 15.65 12.54 11.57
CA ARG A 33 16.00 12.08 10.23
C ARG A 33 14.77 12.08 9.30
N ARG A 34 14.97 11.71 8.04
CA ARG A 34 13.91 11.54 7.07
C ARG A 34 14.06 10.23 6.32
N THR A 35 12.98 9.71 5.77
CA THR A 35 13.06 8.61 4.81
C THR A 35 13.80 9.07 3.55
N ALA A 36 14.73 8.26 3.08
CA ALA A 36 15.52 8.55 1.88
C ALA A 36 14.66 8.36 0.61
N PHE A 37 14.77 9.32 -0.32
CA PHE A 37 14.17 9.18 -1.64
C PHE A 37 14.83 8.05 -2.44
N GLY A 38 14.08 7.44 -3.34
CA GLY A 38 14.58 6.39 -4.21
C GLY A 38 14.77 5.04 -3.53
N ARG A 39 14.24 4.83 -2.33
CA ARG A 39 14.40 3.59 -1.57
C ARG A 39 13.14 2.76 -1.49
N LEU A 40 12.01 3.39 -1.25
CA LEU A 40 10.73 2.73 -1.07
C LEU A 40 9.65 3.44 -1.85
N TYR A 41 8.96 2.69 -2.68
CA TYR A 41 7.86 3.17 -3.53
C TYR A 41 6.59 2.39 -3.21
N ARG A 42 5.45 3.00 -3.52
CA ARG A 42 4.14 2.33 -3.48
C ARG A 42 3.33 2.62 -4.72
N SER A 43 2.44 1.67 -5.10
CA SER A 43 1.52 1.85 -6.23
C SER A 43 0.31 0.92 -6.14
N GLY A 44 -0.66 1.09 -7.05
CA GLY A 44 -1.58 0.05 -7.47
C GLY A 44 -0.89 -0.99 -8.36
N HIS A 45 -1.66 -1.96 -8.85
CA HIS A 45 -1.12 -3.04 -9.67
C HIS A 45 -0.45 -2.52 -10.96
N LEU A 46 0.49 -3.30 -11.50
CA LEU A 46 1.26 -2.96 -12.69
C LEU A 46 0.71 -3.61 -13.97
N ALA A 47 -0.42 -4.34 -13.87
CA ALA A 47 -0.98 -5.12 -14.99
C ALA A 47 -1.36 -4.27 -16.22
N HIS A 48 -1.58 -2.98 -16.03
CA HIS A 48 -1.96 -2.06 -17.12
C HIS A 48 -0.88 -1.00 -17.41
N ALA A 49 0.33 -1.20 -16.92
CA ALA A 49 1.44 -0.31 -17.20
C ALA A 49 1.66 -0.19 -18.72
N THR A 50 1.79 1.04 -19.21
CA THR A 50 2.14 1.30 -20.61
C THR A 50 3.63 1.03 -20.86
N ALA A 51 4.06 1.08 -22.11
CA ALA A 51 5.48 0.97 -22.44
C ALA A 51 6.31 2.09 -21.81
N GLU A 52 5.75 3.31 -21.74
CA GLU A 52 6.35 4.47 -21.11
C GLU A 52 6.42 4.28 -19.59
N ASP A 53 5.35 3.77 -18.96
CA ASP A 53 5.36 3.43 -17.53
C ASP A 53 6.43 2.37 -17.22
N ALA A 54 6.52 1.32 -18.05
CA ALA A 54 7.51 0.27 -17.90
C ALA A 54 8.95 0.80 -18.02
N ALA A 55 9.19 1.69 -18.99
CA ALA A 55 10.50 2.34 -19.16
C ALA A 55 10.85 3.22 -17.94
N PHE A 56 9.88 3.98 -17.42
CA PHE A 56 10.06 4.80 -16.22
C PHE A 56 10.37 3.91 -15.00
N LEU A 57 9.55 2.89 -14.73
CA LEU A 57 9.75 1.98 -13.61
C LEU A 57 11.08 1.22 -13.70
N GLY A 58 11.47 0.81 -14.91
CA GLY A 58 12.77 0.16 -15.17
C GLY A 58 13.97 1.09 -14.89
N GLY A 59 13.78 2.42 -15.05
CA GLY A 59 14.79 3.44 -14.74
C GLY A 59 14.97 3.76 -13.26
N LEU A 60 14.06 3.28 -12.37
CA LEU A 60 14.15 3.53 -10.92
C LEU A 60 15.22 2.70 -10.21
N GLY A 61 15.83 1.73 -10.87
CA GLY A 61 16.80 0.83 -10.24
C GLY A 61 16.19 -0.11 -9.20
N LEU A 62 14.91 -0.44 -9.35
CA LEU A 62 14.21 -1.35 -8.42
C LEU A 62 14.94 -2.70 -8.33
N HIS A 63 15.15 -3.16 -7.10
CA HIS A 63 15.63 -4.50 -6.82
C HIS A 63 14.47 -5.48 -6.67
N THR A 64 13.42 -5.09 -5.92
CA THR A 64 12.30 -5.98 -5.60
C THR A 64 10.94 -5.29 -5.75
N ILE A 65 9.98 -6.01 -6.30
CA ILE A 65 8.56 -5.65 -6.26
C ILE A 65 7.85 -6.65 -5.35
N PHE A 66 7.13 -6.15 -4.34
CA PHE A 66 6.26 -6.93 -3.46
C PHE A 66 4.82 -6.79 -3.93
N ASP A 67 4.21 -7.89 -4.37
CA ASP A 67 2.81 -7.97 -4.75
C ASP A 67 1.99 -8.58 -3.61
N PHE A 68 1.10 -7.78 -3.02
CA PHE A 68 0.21 -8.18 -1.91
C PHE A 68 -1.15 -8.70 -2.37
N ARG A 69 -1.33 -8.87 -3.66
CA ARG A 69 -2.57 -9.40 -4.25
C ARG A 69 -2.66 -10.92 -4.10
N HIS A 70 -3.86 -11.41 -4.07
CA HIS A 70 -4.15 -12.85 -4.15
C HIS A 70 -4.69 -13.25 -5.54
N SER A 71 -4.94 -14.54 -5.74
CA SER A 71 -5.35 -15.08 -7.03
C SER A 71 -6.64 -14.47 -7.61
N ALA A 72 -7.57 -14.01 -6.77
CA ALA A 72 -8.80 -13.36 -7.26
C ALA A 72 -8.52 -11.95 -7.80
N ASP A 73 -7.59 -11.20 -7.19
CA ASP A 73 -7.14 -9.92 -7.74
C ASP A 73 -6.50 -10.11 -9.13
N HIS A 74 -5.63 -11.13 -9.28
CA HIS A 74 -5.00 -11.42 -10.57
C HIS A 74 -6.02 -11.81 -11.66
N ARG A 75 -7.10 -12.51 -11.29
CA ARG A 75 -8.17 -12.81 -12.24
C ARG A 75 -8.96 -11.57 -12.67
N LEU A 76 -9.08 -10.59 -11.77
CA LEU A 76 -9.82 -9.35 -12.02
C LEU A 76 -8.99 -8.33 -12.81
N ASP A 77 -7.76 -8.06 -12.35
CA ASP A 77 -6.92 -6.98 -12.84
C ASP A 77 -5.87 -7.44 -13.86
N GLY A 78 -5.56 -8.74 -13.91
CA GLY A 78 -4.47 -9.31 -14.68
C GLY A 78 -3.17 -9.41 -13.88
N TYR A 79 -2.18 -10.10 -14.46
CA TYR A 79 -0.83 -10.18 -13.93
C TYR A 79 -0.04 -8.91 -14.26
N ASP A 80 0.91 -8.58 -13.40
CA ASP A 80 1.80 -7.44 -13.63
C ASP A 80 2.71 -7.67 -14.83
N ILE A 81 3.17 -6.56 -15.41
CA ILE A 81 4.27 -6.60 -16.38
C ILE A 81 5.56 -7.07 -15.69
N GLU A 82 6.42 -7.71 -16.45
CA GLU A 82 7.76 -8.05 -15.98
C GLU A 82 8.73 -6.91 -16.28
N LEU A 83 9.51 -6.52 -15.26
CA LEU A 83 10.61 -5.57 -15.41
C LEU A 83 11.94 -6.34 -15.39
N ALA A 84 12.77 -6.15 -16.41
CA ALA A 84 14.03 -6.86 -16.52
C ALA A 84 14.95 -6.59 -15.30
N GLY A 85 15.47 -7.67 -14.71
CA GLY A 85 16.39 -7.59 -13.56
C GLY A 85 15.72 -7.29 -12.21
N VAL A 86 14.40 -7.14 -12.16
CA VAL A 86 13.65 -6.88 -10.94
C VAL A 86 13.05 -8.18 -10.39
N ARG A 87 13.26 -8.46 -9.11
CA ARG A 87 12.70 -9.61 -8.40
C ARG A 87 11.24 -9.36 -8.03
N ASN A 88 10.33 -10.23 -8.47
CA ASN A 88 8.92 -10.19 -8.07
C ASN A 88 8.68 -11.16 -6.92
N VAL A 89 8.09 -10.68 -5.82
CA VAL A 89 7.82 -11.45 -4.61
C VAL A 89 6.34 -11.33 -4.26
N SER A 90 5.60 -12.45 -4.40
CA SER A 90 4.18 -12.50 -4.01
C SER A 90 4.05 -12.81 -2.53
N ILE A 91 3.37 -11.93 -1.80
CA ILE A 91 3.04 -12.05 -0.37
C ILE A 91 1.59 -11.62 -0.15
N PRO A 92 0.60 -12.45 -0.44
CA PRO A 92 -0.81 -12.08 -0.28
C PRO A 92 -1.14 -11.67 1.17
N LEU A 93 -1.77 -10.50 1.33
CA LEU A 93 -2.17 -9.94 2.64
C LEU A 93 -3.68 -10.02 2.90
N SER A 94 -4.42 -10.78 2.13
CA SER A 94 -5.86 -11.02 2.33
C SER A 94 -6.21 -12.45 1.97
N ASP A 95 -7.30 -12.96 2.55
CA ASP A 95 -7.82 -14.28 2.21
C ASP A 95 -8.55 -14.20 0.85
N PRO A 96 -8.26 -15.10 -0.10
CA PRO A 96 -8.99 -15.18 -1.37
C PRO A 96 -10.49 -15.37 -1.21
N ALA A 97 -10.94 -16.04 -0.15
CA ALA A 97 -12.36 -16.30 0.11
C ALA A 97 -13.11 -15.02 0.46
N ASP A 98 -12.51 -14.10 1.22
CA ASP A 98 -13.14 -12.86 1.67
C ASP A 98 -13.36 -11.84 0.55
N GLY A 99 -12.51 -11.88 -0.50
CA GLY A 99 -12.53 -10.91 -1.58
C GLY A 99 -13.45 -11.29 -2.75
N ALA A 100 -13.49 -12.56 -3.14
CA ALA A 100 -14.12 -12.99 -4.39
C ALA A 100 -15.64 -12.75 -4.44
N GLU A 101 -16.35 -13.04 -3.36
CA GLU A 101 -17.81 -12.83 -3.29
C GLU A 101 -18.15 -11.35 -3.25
N PHE A 102 -17.41 -10.59 -2.45
CA PHE A 102 -17.58 -9.15 -2.33
C PHE A 102 -17.32 -8.42 -3.65
N TRP A 103 -16.22 -8.72 -4.33
CA TRP A 103 -15.92 -8.08 -5.62
C TRP A 103 -16.90 -8.50 -6.73
N ARG A 104 -17.46 -9.71 -6.66
CA ARG A 104 -18.55 -10.12 -7.54
C ARG A 104 -19.80 -9.27 -7.30
N LEU A 105 -20.11 -8.99 -6.04
CA LEU A 105 -21.21 -8.11 -5.66
C LEU A 105 -20.97 -6.67 -6.15
N VAL A 106 -19.78 -6.12 -5.94
CA VAL A 106 -19.41 -4.79 -6.45
C VAL A 106 -19.50 -4.74 -7.97
N GLY A 107 -19.00 -5.75 -8.66
CA GLY A 107 -19.07 -5.86 -10.13
C GLY A 107 -20.48 -6.02 -10.68
N SER A 108 -21.41 -6.60 -9.93
CA SER A 108 -22.80 -6.74 -10.34
C SER A 108 -23.55 -5.41 -10.43
N GLY A 109 -23.13 -4.41 -9.64
CA GLY A 109 -23.79 -3.12 -9.54
C GLY A 109 -25.22 -3.20 -8.96
N ASN A 110 -25.60 -4.33 -8.35
CA ASN A 110 -26.91 -4.49 -7.74
C ASN A 110 -27.04 -3.61 -6.50
N ILE A 111 -27.76 -2.51 -6.66
CA ILE A 111 -27.86 -1.46 -5.64
C ILE A 111 -28.54 -1.95 -4.35
N GLU A 112 -29.51 -2.83 -4.41
CA GLU A 112 -30.18 -3.36 -3.21
C GLU A 112 -29.23 -4.23 -2.39
N GLN A 113 -28.48 -5.11 -3.07
CA GLN A 113 -27.47 -5.94 -2.41
C GLN A 113 -26.32 -5.09 -1.86
N LEU A 114 -25.86 -4.08 -2.62
CA LEU A 114 -24.83 -3.15 -2.14
C LEU A 114 -25.33 -2.37 -0.91
N ARG A 115 -26.56 -1.85 -0.93
CA ARG A 115 -27.14 -1.21 0.26
C ARG A 115 -27.20 -2.14 1.47
N SER A 116 -27.59 -3.40 1.29
CA SER A 116 -27.68 -4.35 2.41
C SER A 116 -26.37 -4.55 3.15
N VAL A 117 -25.22 -4.47 2.45
CA VAL A 117 -23.88 -4.75 2.97
C VAL A 117 -23.02 -3.51 3.22
N LEU A 118 -23.36 -2.34 2.66
CA LEU A 118 -22.52 -1.13 2.72
C LEU A 118 -23.21 0.09 3.32
N SER A 119 -24.56 0.10 3.42
CA SER A 119 -25.27 1.30 3.90
C SER A 119 -24.96 1.65 5.36
N GLY A 120 -25.11 2.93 5.72
CA GLY A 120 -24.80 3.43 7.05
C GLY A 120 -23.31 3.29 7.39
N SER A 121 -22.99 2.72 8.54
CA SER A 121 -21.59 2.48 8.96
C SER A 121 -20.98 1.20 8.39
N LYS A 122 -21.78 0.32 7.77
CA LYS A 122 -21.34 -1.05 7.39
C LYS A 122 -20.10 -1.08 6.50
N GLY A 123 -20.03 -0.18 5.51
CA GLY A 123 -18.87 -0.05 4.64
C GLY A 123 -17.60 0.35 5.40
N VAL A 124 -17.71 1.33 6.28
CA VAL A 124 -16.62 1.79 7.16
C VAL A 124 -16.22 0.69 8.13
N ASP A 125 -17.18 0.05 8.81
CA ASP A 125 -16.93 -1.02 9.78
C ASP A 125 -16.26 -2.23 9.10
N ARG A 126 -16.62 -2.54 7.86
CA ARG A 126 -15.95 -3.56 7.06
C ARG A 126 -14.47 -3.24 6.85
N MET A 127 -14.17 -2.01 6.46
CA MET A 127 -12.78 -1.56 6.25
C MET A 127 -11.99 -1.57 7.56
N ILE A 128 -12.56 -1.08 8.64
CA ILE A 128 -11.94 -1.12 9.97
C ILE A 128 -11.59 -2.56 10.35
N ARG A 129 -12.52 -3.51 10.23
CA ARG A 129 -12.24 -4.93 10.51
C ARG A 129 -11.11 -5.48 9.64
N MET A 130 -11.07 -5.15 8.34
CA MET A 130 -10.03 -5.58 7.44
C MET A 130 -8.64 -5.04 7.86
N TYR A 131 -8.55 -3.77 8.26
CA TYR A 131 -7.29 -3.18 8.72
C TYR A 131 -6.79 -3.81 10.01
N ARG A 132 -7.70 -4.06 10.97
CA ARG A 132 -7.40 -4.77 12.23
C ARG A 132 -6.89 -6.18 11.95
N ALA A 133 -7.64 -6.97 11.17
CA ALA A 133 -7.27 -8.34 10.81
C ALA A 133 -5.92 -8.40 10.06
N THR A 134 -5.64 -7.45 9.18
CA THR A 134 -4.34 -7.42 8.47
C THR A 134 -3.16 -7.22 9.43
N ILE A 135 -3.31 -6.39 10.47
CA ILE A 135 -2.27 -6.22 11.49
C ILE A 135 -2.14 -7.46 12.38
N GLU A 136 -3.26 -8.05 12.79
CA GLU A 136 -3.31 -9.15 13.72
C GLU A 136 -2.90 -10.49 13.09
N ASP A 137 -3.45 -10.81 11.92
CA ASP A 137 -3.33 -12.12 11.29
C ASP A 137 -2.18 -12.23 10.29
N ARG A 138 -1.55 -11.11 9.87
CA ARG A 138 -0.51 -11.08 8.83
C ARG A 138 0.86 -10.65 9.34
N THR A 139 1.14 -10.95 10.60
CA THR A 139 2.44 -10.66 11.22
C THR A 139 3.59 -11.39 10.53
N ALA A 140 3.39 -12.63 10.10
CA ALA A 140 4.41 -13.40 9.40
C ALA A 140 4.77 -12.78 8.03
N GLU A 141 3.77 -12.33 7.28
CA GLU A 141 3.94 -11.69 5.99
C GLU A 141 4.64 -10.33 6.13
N HIS A 142 4.21 -9.49 7.07
CA HIS A 142 4.87 -8.22 7.37
C HIS A 142 6.31 -8.43 7.85
N SER A 143 6.54 -9.41 8.73
CA SER A 143 7.88 -9.80 9.16
C SER A 143 8.79 -10.15 7.97
N ARG A 144 8.28 -10.98 7.05
CA ARG A 144 9.01 -11.38 5.84
C ARG A 144 9.39 -10.19 4.96
N VAL A 145 8.46 -9.24 4.76
CA VAL A 145 8.73 -8.00 4.00
C VAL A 145 9.84 -7.19 4.67
N LEU A 146 9.74 -6.95 5.98
CA LEU A 146 10.72 -6.10 6.69
C LEU A 146 12.11 -6.75 6.78
N HIS A 147 12.21 -8.06 6.96
CA HIS A 147 13.50 -8.75 6.88
C HIS A 147 14.11 -8.64 5.49
N ALA A 148 13.31 -8.80 4.42
CA ALA A 148 13.79 -8.63 3.06
C ALA A 148 14.29 -7.19 2.79
N LEU A 149 13.58 -6.17 3.27
CA LEU A 149 14.02 -4.77 3.16
C LEU A 149 15.31 -4.50 3.95
N ALA A 150 15.49 -5.13 5.12
CA ALA A 150 16.70 -5.01 5.92
C ALA A 150 17.94 -5.66 5.26
N GLU A 151 17.70 -6.62 4.37
CA GLU A 151 18.78 -7.36 3.68
C GLU A 151 19.12 -6.70 2.33
N ASP A 152 18.49 -7.12 1.26
CA ASP A 152 18.88 -6.78 -0.11
C ASP A 152 17.74 -6.26 -1.02
N SER A 153 16.53 -6.11 -0.47
CA SER A 153 15.34 -5.85 -1.31
C SER A 153 15.07 -4.36 -1.61
N VAL A 154 16.03 -3.49 -1.37
CA VAL A 154 15.92 -2.04 -1.59
C VAL A 154 16.80 -1.63 -2.78
N PRO A 155 16.35 -0.76 -3.72
CA PRO A 155 15.05 -0.10 -3.80
C PRO A 155 13.88 -1.05 -4.03
N ALA A 156 12.77 -0.81 -3.35
CA ALA A 156 11.59 -1.66 -3.40
C ALA A 156 10.32 -0.92 -3.82
N LEU A 157 9.45 -1.62 -4.57
CA LEU A 157 8.08 -1.18 -4.84
C LEU A 157 7.11 -2.12 -4.14
N MET A 158 6.19 -1.57 -3.35
CA MET A 158 5.11 -2.30 -2.69
C MET A 158 3.78 -1.97 -3.35
N HIS A 159 3.04 -2.98 -3.79
CA HIS A 159 1.76 -2.74 -4.40
C HIS A 159 0.68 -3.77 -4.03
N CYS A 160 -0.56 -3.42 -4.32
CA CYS A 160 -1.72 -4.30 -4.32
C CYS A 160 -2.64 -3.90 -5.48
N ALA A 161 -3.95 -4.14 -5.42
CA ALA A 161 -4.86 -3.70 -6.48
C ALA A 161 -4.88 -2.17 -6.61
N ALA A 162 -5.22 -1.45 -5.54
CA ALA A 162 -5.34 0.02 -5.53
C ALA A 162 -4.09 0.77 -5.00
N GLY A 163 -3.14 0.06 -4.38
CA GLY A 163 -2.01 0.68 -3.69
C GLY A 163 -2.38 1.44 -2.41
N LYS A 164 -3.62 1.28 -1.93
CA LYS A 164 -4.19 2.03 -0.80
C LYS A 164 -4.15 1.23 0.50
N ASP A 165 -4.80 0.07 0.55
CA ASP A 165 -5.03 -0.67 1.79
C ASP A 165 -3.87 -1.60 2.14
N ARG A 166 -3.72 -2.72 1.47
CA ARG A 166 -2.65 -3.71 1.74
C ARG A 166 -1.25 -3.11 1.59
N ALA A 167 -1.00 -2.42 0.49
CA ALA A 167 0.25 -1.69 0.29
C ALA A 167 0.40 -0.54 1.29
N GLY A 168 -0.67 0.20 1.57
CA GLY A 168 -0.67 1.30 2.54
C GLY A 168 -0.33 0.84 3.95
N LEU A 169 -0.90 -0.28 4.41
CA LEU A 169 -0.57 -0.87 5.71
C LEU A 169 0.87 -1.38 5.77
N SER A 170 1.35 -2.07 4.72
CA SER A 170 2.73 -2.56 4.68
C SER A 170 3.73 -1.40 4.67
N ILE A 171 3.45 -0.32 3.94
CA ILE A 171 4.22 0.92 3.99
C ILE A 171 4.17 1.51 5.41
N ALA A 172 2.98 1.64 6.02
CA ALA A 172 2.86 2.17 7.39
C ALA A 172 3.68 1.36 8.40
N VAL A 173 3.65 0.03 8.32
CA VAL A 173 4.45 -0.85 9.18
C VAL A 173 5.95 -0.67 8.96
N ALA A 174 6.40 -0.54 7.69
CA ALA A 174 7.81 -0.26 7.38
C ALA A 174 8.25 1.11 7.91
N LEU A 175 7.41 2.13 7.77
CA LEU A 175 7.66 3.48 8.28
C LEU A 175 7.72 3.52 9.82
N LEU A 176 6.79 2.82 10.51
CA LEU A 176 6.87 2.65 11.96
C LEU A 176 8.18 1.97 12.39
N ALA A 177 8.64 0.95 11.65
CA ALA A 177 9.87 0.22 11.97
C ALA A 177 11.12 1.10 11.93
N VAL A 178 11.12 2.16 11.12
CA VAL A 178 12.25 3.12 11.05
C VAL A 178 12.01 4.41 11.84
N GLY A 179 10.87 4.51 12.53
CA GLY A 179 10.60 5.61 13.48
C GLY A 179 9.97 6.85 12.85
N VAL A 180 9.32 6.73 11.67
CA VAL A 180 8.52 7.83 11.09
C VAL A 180 7.35 8.15 12.02
N VAL A 181 7.09 9.44 12.22
CA VAL A 181 6.00 9.90 13.08
C VAL A 181 4.62 9.53 12.51
N PRO A 182 3.65 9.11 13.34
CA PRO A 182 2.34 8.64 12.88
C PRO A 182 1.59 9.63 11.99
N GLU A 183 1.71 10.93 12.26
CA GLU A 183 1.07 12.00 11.49
C GLU A 183 1.57 12.03 10.04
N ALA A 184 2.88 11.84 9.82
CA ALA A 184 3.46 11.80 8.49
C ALA A 184 3.07 10.51 7.72
N ILE A 185 2.89 9.39 8.44
CA ILE A 185 2.38 8.15 7.86
C ILE A 185 0.92 8.34 7.39
N GLU A 186 0.09 9.00 8.20
CA GLU A 186 -1.29 9.32 7.85
C GLU A 186 -1.37 10.26 6.66
N GLU A 187 -0.55 11.32 6.63
CA GLU A 187 -0.48 12.25 5.50
C GLU A 187 -0.14 11.53 4.19
N ASP A 188 0.88 10.65 4.19
CA ASP A 188 1.17 9.86 2.98
C ASP A 188 0.01 8.94 2.62
N TYR A 189 -0.59 8.26 3.58
CA TYR A 189 -1.72 7.37 3.33
C TYR A 189 -2.90 8.11 2.67
N LEU A 190 -3.25 9.30 3.17
CA LEU A 190 -4.37 10.11 2.68
C LEU A 190 -4.17 10.68 1.27
N LYS A 191 -2.93 10.79 0.77
CA LYS A 191 -2.63 11.13 -0.63
C LYS A 191 -3.27 10.14 -1.62
N SER A 192 -3.63 8.94 -1.19
CA SER A 192 -4.37 7.98 -2.01
C SER A 192 -5.78 8.47 -2.41
N ASN A 193 -6.29 9.55 -1.81
CA ASN A 193 -7.56 10.18 -2.16
C ASN A 193 -7.48 11.11 -3.37
N ASP A 194 -6.28 11.50 -3.80
CA ASP A 194 -6.10 12.37 -4.96
C ASP A 194 -6.74 11.74 -6.20
N LEU A 195 -7.49 12.51 -6.98
CA LEU A 195 -8.31 12.00 -8.08
C LEU A 195 -7.53 11.15 -9.10
N HIS A 196 -6.27 11.50 -9.36
CA HIS A 196 -5.41 10.76 -10.29
C HIS A 196 -4.87 9.45 -9.68
N ARG A 197 -4.94 9.28 -8.35
CA ARG A 197 -4.46 8.11 -7.61
C ARG A 197 -5.55 7.09 -7.32
N ARG A 198 -6.82 7.51 -7.29
CA ARG A 198 -7.94 6.63 -6.96
C ARG A 198 -8.05 5.45 -7.92
N TYR A 199 -8.29 4.27 -7.36
CA TYR A 199 -8.61 3.08 -8.12
C TYR A 199 -9.92 3.28 -8.90
N LYS A 200 -9.89 2.90 -10.18
CA LYS A 200 -11.10 2.93 -11.04
C LYS A 200 -11.56 1.50 -11.23
N VAL A 201 -12.76 1.18 -10.73
CA VAL A 201 -13.39 -0.11 -11.00
C VAL A 201 -13.71 -0.19 -12.49
N LYS A 202 -13.12 -1.18 -13.17
CA LYS A 202 -13.53 -1.52 -14.52
C LYS A 202 -14.87 -2.26 -14.41
N ARG A 203 -15.92 -1.68 -14.94
CA ARG A 203 -17.21 -2.35 -15.06
C ARG A 203 -17.24 -3.11 -16.38
N SER A 204 -17.65 -4.37 -16.31
CA SER A 204 -18.01 -5.19 -17.48
C SER A 204 -19.42 -4.85 -17.96
N ASP A 205 -19.76 -3.56 -18.07
CA ASP A 205 -21.07 -3.16 -18.54
C ASP A 205 -21.06 -2.93 -20.06
N PRO A 206 -21.78 -3.77 -20.84
CA PRO A 206 -21.88 -3.59 -22.29
C PRO A 206 -22.50 -2.26 -22.70
N SER A 207 -23.25 -1.58 -21.81
CA SER A 207 -23.91 -0.31 -22.10
C SER A 207 -23.00 0.91 -22.05
N GLY A 208 -21.77 0.76 -21.50
CA GLY A 208 -20.83 1.88 -21.31
C GLY A 208 -21.32 2.96 -20.33
N ALA A 209 -22.46 2.77 -19.68
CA ALA A 209 -22.98 3.65 -18.65
C ALA A 209 -22.14 3.47 -17.37
N GLY A 210 -21.51 4.52 -16.86
CA GLY A 210 -20.77 4.51 -15.60
C GLY A 210 -21.65 4.08 -14.42
N MET A 211 -21.05 3.82 -13.26
CA MET A 211 -21.80 3.58 -12.02
C MET A 211 -22.67 4.77 -11.68
N SER A 212 -23.90 4.50 -11.21
CA SER A 212 -24.79 5.58 -10.76
C SER A 212 -24.17 6.33 -9.57
N PRO A 213 -24.49 7.62 -9.38
CA PRO A 213 -24.00 8.39 -8.22
C PRO A 213 -24.26 7.70 -6.89
N GLU A 214 -25.43 7.04 -6.76
CA GLU A 214 -25.79 6.31 -5.55
C GLU A 214 -24.89 5.07 -5.30
N VAL A 215 -24.54 4.33 -6.36
CA VAL A 215 -23.59 3.22 -6.24
C VAL A 215 -22.21 3.73 -5.86
N LEU A 216 -21.75 4.84 -6.44
CA LEU A 216 -20.47 5.45 -6.09
C LEU A 216 -20.43 5.90 -4.63
N GLU A 217 -21.51 6.46 -4.11
CA GLU A 217 -21.64 6.86 -2.70
C GLU A 217 -21.56 5.63 -1.76
N LEU A 218 -22.27 4.54 -2.09
CA LEU A 218 -22.20 3.29 -1.33
C LEU A 218 -20.79 2.68 -1.31
N LEU A 219 -20.03 2.85 -2.39
CA LEU A 219 -18.69 2.30 -2.55
C LEU A 219 -17.59 3.24 -1.99
N ASP A 220 -17.89 4.51 -1.71
CA ASP A 220 -16.89 5.48 -1.23
C ASP A 220 -16.11 4.99 0.00
N PRO A 221 -16.71 4.35 1.03
CA PRO A 221 -15.94 3.78 2.13
C PRO A 221 -14.86 2.79 1.72
N LEU A 222 -15.05 2.08 0.61
CA LEU A 222 -14.11 1.07 0.12
C LEU A 222 -12.98 1.68 -0.70
N PHE A 223 -13.25 2.76 -1.43
CA PHE A 223 -12.29 3.40 -2.32
C PHE A 223 -11.56 4.59 -1.71
N GLY A 224 -12.17 5.25 -0.71
CA GLY A 224 -11.55 6.33 0.03
C GLY A 224 -10.53 5.84 1.06
N ALA A 225 -9.43 6.56 1.20
CA ALA A 225 -8.54 6.45 2.35
C ALA A 225 -9.13 7.31 3.48
N ARG A 226 -9.31 6.73 4.68
CA ARG A 226 -9.88 7.45 5.84
C ARG A 226 -8.96 7.31 7.05
N PRO A 227 -8.74 8.39 7.82
CA PRO A 227 -7.92 8.34 9.04
C PRO A 227 -8.35 7.20 9.98
N ALA A 228 -9.65 6.96 10.11
CA ALA A 228 -10.21 5.92 10.98
C ALA A 228 -9.69 4.50 10.65
N TYR A 229 -9.33 4.22 9.40
CA TYR A 229 -8.84 2.90 9.01
C TYR A 229 -7.40 2.68 9.51
N LEU A 230 -6.54 3.67 9.31
CA LEU A 230 -5.16 3.60 9.79
C LEU A 230 -5.12 3.66 11.33
N ALA A 231 -5.96 4.50 11.94
CA ALA A 231 -6.10 4.57 13.39
C ALA A 231 -6.52 3.22 14.00
N ALA A 232 -7.44 2.49 13.34
CA ALA A 232 -7.84 1.15 13.78
C ALA A 232 -6.68 0.14 13.72
N ALA A 233 -5.82 0.22 12.70
CA ALA A 233 -4.60 -0.59 12.61
C ALA A 233 -3.64 -0.29 13.76
N PHE A 234 -3.39 0.98 14.05
CA PHE A 234 -2.50 1.39 15.15
C PHE A 234 -3.07 1.02 16.52
N ALA A 235 -4.38 1.20 16.72
CA ALA A 235 -5.05 0.76 17.95
C ALA A 235 -4.92 -0.77 18.15
N THR A 236 -4.97 -1.57 17.08
CA THR A 236 -4.75 -3.03 17.15
C THR A 236 -3.33 -3.37 17.61
N ILE A 237 -2.32 -2.60 17.16
CA ILE A 237 -0.95 -2.74 17.64
C ILE A 237 -0.88 -2.51 19.16
N GLU A 238 -1.51 -1.43 19.65
CA GLU A 238 -1.52 -1.11 21.07
C GLU A 238 -2.31 -2.15 21.89
N GLU A 239 -3.46 -2.58 21.41
CA GLU A 239 -4.31 -3.57 22.09
C GLU A 239 -3.61 -4.92 22.25
N ASN A 240 -2.91 -5.41 21.20
CA ASN A 240 -2.34 -6.76 21.18
C ASN A 240 -0.90 -6.83 21.71
N TRP A 241 -0.12 -5.75 21.56
CA TRP A 241 1.30 -5.72 21.96
C TRP A 241 1.65 -4.61 22.95
N GLY A 242 0.76 -3.69 23.21
CA GLY A 242 0.94 -2.58 24.15
C GLY A 242 1.73 -1.41 23.58
N THR A 243 2.72 -1.65 22.75
CA THR A 243 3.55 -0.62 22.09
C THR A 243 3.97 -1.03 20.69
N THR A 244 4.28 -0.05 19.84
CA THR A 244 4.89 -0.29 18.52
C THR A 244 6.20 -1.07 18.65
N ASP A 245 7.05 -0.78 19.64
CA ASP A 245 8.31 -1.50 19.84
C ASP A 245 8.10 -3.00 20.11
N ARG A 246 7.11 -3.35 20.91
CA ARG A 246 6.78 -4.76 21.17
C ARG A 246 6.13 -5.41 19.96
N TYR A 247 5.29 -4.70 19.21
CA TYR A 247 4.80 -5.22 17.93
C TYR A 247 5.95 -5.56 16.99
N LEU A 248 6.92 -4.67 16.82
CA LEU A 248 8.07 -4.90 15.95
C LEU A 248 8.95 -6.06 16.45
N SER A 249 9.24 -6.14 17.74
CA SER A 249 10.13 -7.17 18.31
C SER A 249 9.43 -8.51 18.54
N GLU A 250 8.23 -8.51 19.11
CA GLU A 250 7.50 -9.74 19.50
C GLU A 250 6.55 -10.22 18.39
N GLY A 251 5.80 -9.30 17.77
CA GLY A 251 4.87 -9.60 16.68
C GLY A 251 5.60 -9.93 15.38
N LEU A 252 6.48 -9.04 14.95
CA LEU A 252 7.20 -9.16 13.67
C LEU A 252 8.59 -9.81 13.79
N LYS A 253 9.02 -10.17 14.99
CA LYS A 253 10.32 -10.83 15.26
C LYS A 253 11.55 -10.06 14.75
N LEU A 254 11.47 -8.72 14.73
CA LEU A 254 12.58 -7.89 14.31
C LEU A 254 13.59 -7.73 15.45
N SER A 255 14.80 -8.24 15.28
CA SER A 255 15.90 -7.98 16.21
C SER A 255 16.33 -6.50 16.17
N PRO A 256 16.98 -5.98 17.23
CA PRO A 256 17.56 -4.64 17.19
C PRO A 256 18.50 -4.43 15.98
N ALA A 257 19.31 -5.43 15.64
CA ALA A 257 20.19 -5.39 14.49
C ALA A 257 19.44 -5.32 13.14
N THR A 258 18.31 -6.04 13.02
CA THR A 258 17.46 -5.97 11.83
C THR A 258 16.80 -4.59 11.71
N ARG A 259 16.33 -4.01 12.82
CA ARG A 259 15.75 -2.66 12.84
C ARG A 259 16.80 -1.60 12.47
N GLU A 260 18.03 -1.73 12.93
CA GLU A 260 19.11 -0.80 12.56
C GLU A 260 19.43 -0.89 11.06
N ARG A 261 19.53 -2.11 10.49
CA ARG A 261 19.71 -2.26 9.03
C ARG A 261 18.56 -1.66 8.23
N LEU A 262 17.30 -1.76 8.71
CA LEU A 262 16.17 -1.08 8.06
C LEU A 262 16.36 0.44 8.05
N ARG A 263 16.84 1.00 9.17
CA ARG A 263 17.11 2.44 9.29
C ARG A 263 18.23 2.88 8.34
N GLU A 264 19.32 2.13 8.26
CA GLU A 264 20.42 2.36 7.32
C GLU A 264 19.97 2.29 5.85
N ARG A 265 19.01 1.42 5.52
CA ARG A 265 18.51 1.22 4.16
C ARG A 265 17.49 2.26 3.73
N LEU A 266 16.64 2.72 4.65
CA LEU A 266 15.45 3.51 4.35
C LEU A 266 15.53 4.96 4.80
N LEU A 267 16.48 5.35 5.63
CA LEU A 267 16.65 6.73 6.10
C LEU A 267 17.83 7.42 5.43
N ASP A 268 17.75 8.75 5.36
CA ASP A 268 18.88 9.59 4.93
C ASP A 268 20.05 9.43 5.91
N GLU A 269 21.27 9.53 5.38
CA GLU A 269 22.45 9.74 6.21
C GLU A 269 22.31 11.09 6.92
N GLY A 270 22.27 11.08 8.24
CA GLY A 270 22.09 12.26 9.07
C GLY A 270 23.22 13.28 8.96
#